data_96afaa5604287aef23479b24df4c2b6b
#
_entry.id   96afaa5604287aef23479b24df4c2b6b
#
_cell.length_a   1.000
_cell.length_b   1.000
_cell.length_c   1.000
_cell.angle_alpha   90.00
_cell.angle_beta   90.00
_cell.angle_gamma   90.00
#
_symmetry.space_group_name_H-M   'P 1'
#
loop_
_entity.id
_entity.type
_entity.pdbx_description
1 polymer ?
#
loop_
_entity_poly.entity_id
_entity_poly.type
_entity_poly.pdbx_seq_one_letter_code
_entity_poly.pdbx_strand_id
1 'polypeptide(L)'
;MFSYYGSKSKVINLYPSPKFGKVIEPFCGSARYALKYFDRDVLIMDKYDVVIKIWQYLQQASEKDILGLPEPKDKESIDNYNLSEGERLLMGFMVWRGTAKPQKIVQPDSNIPKAKKVIASQLYKIRHWVIRQGSYSEIENQEATWFIDPPYQFGGEYYRVS
;
A
#
# COMPACT_ATOMS: atom_id res chain seq x y z
N MET A 1 -1.07 6.46 -1.75
CA MET A 1 -1.95 5.56 -2.48
C MET A 1 -3.05 5.00 -1.58
N PHE A 2 -3.06 3.72 -1.21
CA PHE A 2 -4.10 3.20 -0.31
C PHE A 2 -3.77 3.43 1.17
N SER A 3 -4.78 3.33 2.03
CA SER A 3 -4.64 3.45 3.48
C SER A 3 -4.42 2.08 4.11
N TYR A 4 -3.48 1.98 5.04
CA TYR A 4 -3.15 0.74 5.75
C TYR A 4 -2.91 1.05 7.22
N TYR A 5 -3.22 0.10 8.11
CA TYR A 5 -2.99 0.24 9.55
C TYR A 5 -1.52 0.56 9.85
N GLY A 6 -1.28 1.49 10.77
CA GLY A 6 0.07 1.94 11.12
C GLY A 6 0.74 2.86 10.10
N SER A 7 0.03 3.29 9.04
CA SER A 7 0.58 4.20 8.02
C SER A 7 1.14 5.49 8.63
N LYS A 8 2.38 5.83 8.27
CA LYS A 8 3.11 7.03 8.75
C LYS A 8 2.75 8.32 8.01
N SER A 9 1.58 8.39 7.38
CA SER A 9 1.16 9.55 6.55
C SER A 9 1.26 10.91 7.25
N LYS A 10 1.05 10.95 8.57
CA LYS A 10 1.11 12.20 9.36
C LYS A 10 2.53 12.61 9.74
N VAL A 11 3.43 11.65 9.92
CA VAL A 11 4.78 11.90 10.45
C VAL A 11 5.89 11.69 9.42
N ILE A 12 5.55 11.25 8.22
CA ILE A 12 6.53 10.94 7.18
C ILE A 12 7.44 12.12 6.83
N ASN A 13 6.95 13.36 6.98
CA ASN A 13 7.71 14.57 6.71
C ASN A 13 8.76 14.89 7.77
N LEU A 14 8.70 14.23 8.93
CA LEU A 14 9.68 14.39 10.01
C LEU A 14 10.92 13.50 9.80
N TYR A 15 10.83 12.50 8.92
CA TYR A 15 11.98 11.66 8.61
C TYR A 15 12.92 12.32 7.62
N PRO A 16 14.24 12.12 7.78
CA PRO A 16 15.24 12.71 6.89
C PRO A 16 15.10 12.18 5.46
N SER A 17 15.58 12.98 4.51
CA SER A 17 15.68 12.56 3.11
C SER A 17 16.66 11.39 2.93
N PRO A 18 16.48 10.56 1.90
CA PRO A 18 17.41 9.48 1.61
C PRO A 18 18.85 9.99 1.40
N LYS A 19 19.81 9.32 2.03
CA LYS A 19 21.24 9.60 1.82
C LYS A 19 21.79 9.00 0.55
N PHE A 20 21.18 7.91 0.07
CA PHE A 20 21.61 7.14 -1.10
C PHE A 20 20.59 7.19 -2.22
N GLY A 21 21.02 6.85 -3.42
CA GLY A 21 20.15 6.76 -4.60
C GLY A 21 19.12 5.64 -4.51
N LYS A 22 19.37 4.62 -3.68
CA LYS A 22 18.47 3.50 -3.43
C LYS A 22 17.72 3.66 -2.11
N VAL A 23 16.44 3.35 -2.13
CA VAL A 23 15.55 3.29 -0.96
C VAL A 23 15.01 1.88 -0.81
N ILE A 24 15.13 1.33 0.39
CA ILE A 24 14.60 0.01 0.74
C ILE A 24 13.61 0.16 1.90
N GLU A 25 12.38 -0.27 1.69
CA GLU A 25 11.31 -0.27 2.71
C GLU A 25 10.83 -1.71 2.93
N PRO A 26 11.45 -2.46 3.90
CA PRO A 26 11.24 -3.91 4.05
C PRO A 26 10.00 -4.28 4.87
N PHE A 27 9.30 -3.31 5.42
CA PHE A 27 8.00 -3.44 6.08
C PHE A 27 7.08 -2.39 5.45
N CYS A 28 6.80 -2.57 4.16
CA CYS A 28 6.33 -1.45 3.35
C CYS A 28 4.89 -1.02 3.66
N GLY A 29 3.98 -1.94 4.00
CA GLY A 29 2.59 -1.57 4.19
C GLY A 29 2.08 -0.67 3.06
N SER A 30 1.73 0.58 3.39
CA SER A 30 1.33 1.61 2.41
C SER A 30 2.50 2.40 1.81
N ALA A 31 3.75 2.01 2.04
CA ALA A 31 4.99 2.51 1.44
C ALA A 31 5.10 4.05 1.41
N ARG A 32 4.83 4.70 2.54
CA ARG A 32 4.76 6.16 2.60
C ARG A 32 6.11 6.84 2.38
N TYR A 33 7.19 6.25 2.87
CA TYR A 33 8.53 6.79 2.66
C TYR A 33 8.96 6.62 1.21
N ALA A 34 8.81 5.44 0.65
CA ALA A 34 9.10 5.18 -0.76
C ALA A 34 8.27 6.06 -1.70
N LEU A 35 6.98 6.27 -1.42
CA LEU A 35 6.13 7.17 -2.21
C LEU A 35 6.58 8.63 -2.17
N LYS A 36 7.12 9.09 -1.04
CA LYS A 36 7.67 10.45 -0.93
C LYS A 36 8.92 10.62 -1.78
N TYR A 37 9.73 9.60 -1.92
CA TYR A 37 10.99 9.58 -2.66
C TYR A 37 10.94 8.61 -3.84
N PHE A 38 9.82 8.61 -4.55
CA PHE A 38 9.46 7.64 -5.57
C PHE A 38 10.41 7.63 -6.79
N ASP A 39 11.12 8.72 -7.03
CA ASP A 39 12.08 8.89 -8.13
C ASP A 39 13.43 8.19 -7.90
N ARG A 40 13.63 7.61 -6.71
CA ARG A 40 14.80 6.81 -6.38
C ARG A 40 14.69 5.38 -6.95
N ASP A 41 15.79 4.65 -6.91
CA ASP A 41 15.76 3.19 -7.09
C ASP A 41 15.09 2.58 -5.84
N VAL A 42 13.85 2.12 -5.98
CA VAL A 42 13.01 1.71 -4.86
C VAL A 42 12.82 0.20 -4.86
N LEU A 43 13.11 -0.42 -3.71
CA LEU A 43 12.70 -1.77 -3.36
C LEU A 43 11.74 -1.70 -2.17
N ILE A 44 10.52 -2.18 -2.37
CA ILE A 44 9.58 -2.44 -1.27
C ILE A 44 9.39 -3.93 -1.05
N MET A 45 9.24 -4.31 0.20
CA MET A 45 8.99 -5.69 0.61
C MET A 45 8.00 -5.71 1.78
N ASP A 46 7.21 -6.76 1.85
CA ASP A 46 6.38 -7.07 3.00
C ASP A 46 6.22 -8.57 3.13
N LYS A 47 6.09 -9.04 4.35
CA LYS A 47 5.80 -10.45 4.64
C LYS A 47 4.33 -10.78 4.39
N TYR A 48 3.44 -9.77 4.53
CA TYR A 48 2.01 -9.93 4.29
C TYR A 48 1.70 -9.89 2.79
N ASP A 49 1.39 -11.06 2.23
CA ASP A 49 1.17 -11.27 0.79
C ASP A 49 0.07 -10.37 0.20
N VAL A 50 -0.98 -10.09 0.97
CA VAL A 50 -2.09 -9.22 0.55
C VAL A 50 -1.60 -7.82 0.17
N VAL A 51 -0.72 -7.24 0.98
CA VAL A 51 -0.12 -5.93 0.71
C VAL A 51 0.68 -5.96 -0.59
N ILE A 52 1.49 -6.99 -0.78
CA ILE A 52 2.30 -7.14 -1.99
C ILE A 52 1.44 -7.37 -3.23
N LYS A 53 0.39 -8.18 -3.15
CA LYS A 53 -0.57 -8.36 -4.26
C LYS A 53 -1.23 -7.04 -4.68
N ILE A 54 -1.56 -6.17 -3.73
CA ILE A 54 -2.09 -4.84 -4.04
C ILE A 54 -1.05 -3.99 -4.77
N TRP A 55 0.20 -3.95 -4.30
CA TRP A 55 1.27 -3.21 -4.96
C TRP A 55 1.56 -3.73 -6.37
N GLN A 56 1.58 -5.05 -6.57
CA GLN A 56 1.74 -5.68 -7.88
C GLN A 56 0.58 -5.34 -8.82
N TYR A 57 -0.65 -5.38 -8.32
CA TYR A 57 -1.83 -4.96 -9.09
C TYR A 57 -1.72 -3.48 -9.50
N LEU A 58 -1.42 -2.59 -8.58
CA LEU A 58 -1.26 -1.16 -8.86
C LEU A 58 -0.12 -0.87 -9.86
N GLN A 59 0.96 -1.65 -9.81
CA GLN A 59 2.08 -1.50 -10.73
C GLN A 59 1.70 -1.83 -12.19
N GLN A 60 0.72 -2.70 -12.40
CA GLN A 60 0.24 -3.13 -13.73
C GLN A 60 -0.98 -2.35 -14.21
N ALA A 61 -1.81 -1.86 -13.28
CA ALA A 61 -3.06 -1.18 -13.59
C ALA A 61 -2.85 0.13 -14.36
N SER A 62 -3.73 0.40 -15.32
CA SER A 62 -3.84 1.72 -15.95
C SER A 62 -4.68 2.67 -15.09
N GLU A 63 -4.58 3.98 -15.36
CA GLU A 63 -5.48 4.96 -14.74
C GLU A 63 -6.96 4.62 -15.01
N LYS A 64 -7.25 4.16 -16.24
CA LYS A 64 -8.59 3.75 -16.63
C LYS A 64 -9.11 2.56 -15.81
N ASP A 65 -8.25 1.58 -15.50
CA ASP A 65 -8.63 0.44 -14.67
C ASP A 65 -9.02 0.91 -13.27
N ILE A 66 -8.25 1.79 -12.67
CA ILE A 66 -8.55 2.33 -11.33
C ILE A 66 -9.81 3.19 -11.33
N LEU A 67 -9.95 4.09 -12.29
CA LEU A 67 -11.13 4.96 -12.39
C LEU A 67 -12.41 4.18 -12.73
N GLY A 68 -12.26 3.03 -13.40
CA GLY A 68 -13.36 2.12 -13.74
C GLY A 68 -13.82 1.21 -12.59
N LEU A 69 -13.12 1.18 -11.44
CA LEU A 69 -13.56 0.41 -10.28
C LEU A 69 -14.96 0.86 -9.82
N PRO A 70 -15.80 -0.06 -9.31
CA PRO A 70 -17.14 0.29 -8.85
C PRO A 70 -17.12 1.26 -7.67
N GLU A 71 -18.22 1.94 -7.48
CA GLU A 71 -18.45 2.89 -6.38
C GLU A 71 -19.65 2.43 -5.53
N PRO A 72 -19.50 1.34 -4.76
CA PRO A 72 -20.56 0.85 -3.90
C PRO A 72 -20.96 1.90 -2.87
N LYS A 73 -22.23 1.91 -2.52
CA LYS A 73 -22.82 2.82 -1.55
C LYS A 73 -22.52 2.37 -0.12
N ASP A 74 -22.78 3.26 0.82
CA ASP A 74 -22.70 2.95 2.26
C ASP A 74 -23.46 1.65 2.58
N LYS A 75 -22.85 0.81 3.40
CA LYS A 75 -23.32 -0.52 3.82
C LYS A 75 -23.43 -1.57 2.69
N GLU A 76 -23.14 -1.23 1.46
CA GLU A 76 -23.08 -2.18 0.36
C GLU A 76 -21.82 -3.05 0.43
N SER A 77 -21.92 -4.28 -0.05
CA SER A 77 -20.76 -5.19 -0.12
C SER A 77 -20.06 -5.11 -1.47
N ILE A 78 -18.73 -5.10 -1.46
CA ILE A 78 -17.93 -5.23 -2.68
C ILE A 78 -18.07 -6.60 -3.33
N ASP A 79 -18.56 -7.61 -2.61
CA ASP A 79 -18.83 -8.94 -3.17
C ASP A 79 -19.99 -8.94 -4.17
N ASN A 80 -20.78 -7.85 -4.26
CA ASN A 80 -21.81 -7.68 -5.28
C ASN A 80 -21.23 -7.39 -6.69
N TYR A 81 -19.93 -7.16 -6.80
CA TYR A 81 -19.26 -6.82 -8.05
C TYR A 81 -18.31 -7.94 -8.48
N ASN A 82 -18.18 -8.11 -9.79
CA ASN A 82 -17.22 -9.04 -10.37
C ASN A 82 -15.84 -8.38 -10.42
N LEU A 83 -15.00 -8.65 -9.43
CA LEU A 83 -13.67 -8.06 -9.26
C LEU A 83 -12.59 -9.13 -9.40
N SER A 84 -11.47 -8.78 -10.02
CA SER A 84 -10.24 -9.58 -9.94
C SER A 84 -9.70 -9.60 -8.50
N GLU A 85 -8.77 -10.49 -8.20
CA GLU A 85 -8.17 -10.57 -6.86
C GLU A 85 -7.54 -9.23 -6.45
N GLY A 86 -6.75 -8.61 -7.35
CA GLY A 86 -6.09 -7.33 -7.07
C GLY A 86 -7.08 -6.19 -6.84
N GLU A 87 -8.10 -6.10 -7.66
CA GLU A 87 -9.18 -5.11 -7.51
C GLU A 87 -9.90 -5.28 -6.18
N ARG A 88 -10.26 -6.51 -5.86
CA ARG A 88 -10.97 -6.83 -4.61
C ARG A 88 -10.14 -6.50 -3.37
N LEU A 89 -8.86 -6.84 -3.36
CA LEU A 89 -7.96 -6.53 -2.26
C LEU A 89 -7.79 -5.02 -2.10
N LEU A 90 -7.56 -4.29 -3.18
CA LEU A 90 -7.45 -2.83 -3.15
C LEU A 90 -8.73 -2.19 -2.62
N MET A 91 -9.90 -2.56 -3.16
CA MET A 91 -11.18 -2.04 -2.71
C MET A 91 -11.44 -2.35 -1.24
N GLY A 92 -11.00 -3.51 -0.76
CA GLY A 92 -11.11 -3.88 0.65
C GLY A 92 -10.45 -2.89 1.61
N PHE A 93 -9.42 -2.16 1.17
CA PHE A 93 -8.78 -1.07 1.93
C PHE A 93 -9.39 0.30 1.63
N MET A 94 -10.17 0.44 0.57
CA MET A 94 -10.88 1.68 0.23
C MET A 94 -12.20 1.81 0.99
N VAL A 95 -12.90 0.69 1.20
CA VAL A 95 -14.21 0.66 1.88
C VAL A 95 -14.11 0.86 3.39
N TRP A 96 -12.93 0.64 3.97
CA TRP A 96 -12.67 0.89 5.39
C TRP A 96 -11.25 1.45 5.57
N ARG A 97 -11.15 2.72 5.92
CA ARG A 97 -9.87 3.41 6.05
C ARG A 97 -9.07 2.94 7.27
N GLY A 98 -7.77 2.74 7.08
CA GLY A 98 -6.85 2.42 8.17
C GLY A 98 -6.99 1.02 8.75
N THR A 99 -7.63 0.10 8.04
CA THR A 99 -7.70 -1.31 8.43
C THR A 99 -6.38 -2.04 8.17
N ALA A 100 -6.11 -3.10 8.93
CA ALA A 100 -4.96 -3.99 8.72
C ALA A 100 -5.26 -5.16 7.76
N LYS A 101 -6.53 -5.33 7.37
CA LYS A 101 -6.98 -6.39 6.45
C LYS A 101 -8.10 -5.89 5.55
N PRO A 102 -8.23 -6.44 4.33
CA PRO A 102 -9.30 -6.03 3.43
C PRO A 102 -10.68 -6.30 4.04
N GLN A 103 -11.56 -5.36 3.89
CA GLN A 103 -12.94 -5.43 4.37
C GLN A 103 -13.91 -5.64 3.19
N LYS A 104 -15.19 -5.88 3.49
CA LYS A 104 -16.21 -6.15 2.47
C LYS A 104 -17.25 -5.04 2.36
N ILE A 105 -17.59 -4.44 3.49
CA ILE A 105 -18.73 -3.53 3.62
C ILE A 105 -18.25 -2.10 3.68
N VAL A 106 -18.85 -1.26 2.84
CA VAL A 106 -18.55 0.18 2.78
C VAL A 106 -18.94 0.86 4.08
N GLN A 107 -17.99 1.60 4.66
CA GLN A 107 -18.23 2.43 5.84
C GLN A 107 -18.66 3.85 5.44
N PRO A 108 -19.47 4.54 6.29
CA PRO A 108 -20.01 5.86 5.97
C PRO A 108 -18.97 6.94 5.69
N ASP A 109 -17.77 6.83 6.28
CA ASP A 109 -16.66 7.78 6.10
C ASP A 109 -15.76 7.46 4.90
N SER A 110 -16.05 6.40 4.16
CA SER A 110 -15.33 6.03 2.95
C SER A 110 -15.66 6.98 1.81
N ASN A 111 -14.61 7.41 1.10
CA ASN A 111 -14.75 8.22 -0.10
C ASN A 111 -14.05 7.53 -1.26
N ILE A 112 -14.72 6.54 -1.84
CA ILE A 112 -14.19 5.72 -2.93
C ILE A 112 -13.88 6.56 -4.18
N PRO A 113 -14.74 7.47 -4.64
CA PRO A 113 -14.43 8.30 -5.81
C PRO A 113 -13.15 9.12 -5.64
N LYS A 114 -12.94 9.71 -4.46
CA LYS A 114 -11.72 10.46 -4.15
C LYS A 114 -10.50 9.54 -4.10
N ALA A 115 -10.61 8.39 -3.47
CA ALA A 115 -9.53 7.41 -3.38
C ALA A 115 -9.09 6.92 -4.76
N LYS A 116 -10.01 6.60 -5.65
CA LYS A 116 -9.75 6.22 -7.05
C LYS A 116 -8.93 7.30 -7.78
N LYS A 117 -9.36 8.55 -7.71
CA LYS A 117 -8.66 9.68 -8.34
C LYS A 117 -7.24 9.85 -7.81
N VAL A 118 -7.05 9.78 -6.50
CA VAL A 118 -5.72 9.89 -5.87
C VAL A 118 -4.83 8.74 -6.31
N ILE A 119 -5.33 7.51 -6.31
CA ILE A 119 -4.55 6.34 -6.73
C ILE A 119 -4.18 6.44 -8.21
N ALA A 120 -5.15 6.68 -9.08
CA ALA A 120 -4.93 6.80 -10.53
C ALA A 120 -3.85 7.84 -10.86
N SER A 121 -3.91 9.01 -10.23
CA SER A 121 -2.94 10.09 -10.45
C SER A 121 -1.50 9.79 -9.99
N GLN A 122 -1.31 8.73 -9.22
CA GLN A 122 -0.01 8.38 -8.62
C GLN A 122 0.61 7.10 -9.19
N LEU A 123 -0.05 6.38 -10.08
CA LEU A 123 0.44 5.11 -10.62
C LEU A 123 1.81 5.23 -11.30
N TYR A 124 2.09 6.36 -11.94
CA TYR A 124 3.38 6.61 -12.61
C TYR A 124 4.57 6.52 -11.64
N LYS A 125 4.37 6.78 -10.34
CA LYS A 125 5.42 6.79 -9.33
C LYS A 125 6.04 5.42 -9.07
N ILE A 126 5.27 4.37 -9.30
CA ILE A 126 5.64 3.01 -8.87
C ILE A 126 6.05 2.10 -10.02
N ARG A 127 5.98 2.55 -11.27
CA ARG A 127 6.22 1.71 -12.46
C ARG A 127 7.58 1.03 -12.47
N HIS A 128 8.60 1.68 -11.97
CA HIS A 128 9.98 1.19 -11.94
C HIS A 128 10.38 0.49 -10.64
N TRP A 129 9.48 0.42 -9.65
CA TRP A 129 9.80 -0.16 -8.36
C TRP A 129 10.01 -1.67 -8.44
N VAL A 130 10.89 -2.18 -7.59
CA VAL A 130 10.98 -3.62 -7.30
C VAL A 130 10.07 -3.92 -6.12
N ILE A 131 9.15 -4.85 -6.32
CA ILE A 131 8.13 -5.24 -5.33
C ILE A 131 8.32 -6.72 -5.02
N ARG A 132 8.61 -7.06 -3.77
CA ARG A 132 8.87 -8.44 -3.33
C ARG A 132 8.02 -8.82 -2.13
N GLN A 133 7.51 -10.03 -2.15
CA GLN A 133 7.00 -10.68 -0.93
C GLN A 133 8.14 -11.41 -0.25
N GLY A 134 8.22 -11.27 1.08
CA GLY A 134 9.22 -11.99 1.86
C GLY A 134 9.57 -11.32 3.18
N SER A 135 10.57 -11.86 3.85
CA SER A 135 11.12 -11.32 5.08
C SER A 135 12.28 -10.37 4.79
N TYR A 136 12.43 -9.33 5.60
CA TYR A 136 13.55 -8.40 5.50
C TYR A 136 14.93 -9.09 5.53
N SER A 137 15.03 -10.25 6.19
CA SER A 137 16.25 -11.04 6.27
C SER A 137 16.69 -11.66 4.93
N GLU A 138 15.81 -11.66 3.93
CA GLU A 138 16.09 -12.14 2.58
C GLU A 138 16.71 -11.06 1.68
N ILE A 139 16.79 -9.83 2.17
CA ILE A 139 17.42 -8.73 1.44
C ILE A 139 18.90 -8.69 1.80
N GLU A 140 19.76 -8.86 0.81
CA GLU A 140 21.21 -8.71 1.00
C GLU A 140 21.55 -7.31 1.48
N ASN A 141 22.50 -7.23 2.42
CA ASN A 141 22.99 -5.94 2.92
C ASN A 141 23.67 -5.17 1.78
N GLN A 142 23.24 -3.95 1.53
CA GLN A 142 23.71 -3.12 0.44
C GLN A 142 23.64 -1.65 0.80
N GLU A 143 24.40 -0.83 0.07
CA GLU A 143 24.34 0.62 0.21
C GLU A 143 22.98 1.15 -0.26
N ALA A 144 22.19 1.58 0.71
CA ALA A 144 20.86 2.12 0.49
C ALA A 144 20.41 2.93 1.72
N THR A 145 19.39 3.74 1.54
CA THR A 145 18.62 4.27 2.67
C THR A 145 17.53 3.27 3.01
N TRP A 146 17.64 2.68 4.19
CA TRP A 146 16.67 1.73 4.71
C TRP A 146 15.66 2.43 5.60
N PHE A 147 14.40 2.40 5.23
CA PHE A 147 13.29 2.84 6.08
C PHE A 147 12.68 1.63 6.78
N ILE A 148 13.03 1.43 8.05
CA ILE A 148 12.65 0.26 8.83
C ILE A 148 11.57 0.64 9.84
N ASP A 149 10.34 0.19 9.58
CA ASP A 149 9.16 0.42 10.41
C ASP A 149 8.43 -0.91 10.67
N PRO A 150 9.02 -1.80 11.50
CA PRO A 150 8.44 -3.12 11.76
C PRO A 150 7.14 -3.00 12.58
N PRO A 151 6.31 -4.05 12.61
CA PRO A 151 5.18 -4.12 13.52
C PRO A 151 5.61 -3.88 14.97
N TYR A 152 4.83 -3.11 15.71
CA TYR A 152 5.16 -2.81 17.10
C TYR A 152 5.10 -4.06 17.97
N GLN A 153 5.99 -4.15 18.96
CA GLN A 153 6.01 -5.24 19.93
C GLN A 153 4.71 -5.28 20.77
N PHE A 154 4.14 -4.09 21.07
CA PHE A 154 2.83 -3.95 21.69
C PHE A 154 1.85 -3.37 20.65
N GLY A 155 0.70 -4.01 20.46
CA GLY A 155 -0.25 -3.71 19.38
C GLY A 155 0.09 -4.38 18.04
N GLY A 156 1.18 -5.14 17.98
CA GLY A 156 1.57 -5.89 16.78
C GLY A 156 0.61 -7.03 16.44
N GLU A 157 -0.23 -7.44 17.38
CA GLU A 157 -1.28 -8.44 17.19
C GLU A 157 -2.34 -8.02 16.15
N TYR A 158 -2.42 -6.73 15.83
CA TYR A 158 -3.29 -6.22 14.77
C TYR A 158 -2.70 -6.44 13.37
N TYR A 159 -1.40 -6.71 13.27
CA TYR A 159 -0.77 -7.10 12.02
C TYR A 159 -0.97 -8.60 11.79
N ARG A 160 -1.19 -8.99 10.53
CA ARG A 160 -1.46 -10.40 10.17
C ARG A 160 -0.24 -11.31 10.26
N VAL A 161 0.93 -10.72 10.13
CA VAL A 161 2.21 -11.45 10.15
C VAL A 161 3.22 -10.63 10.96
N SER A 162 3.47 -11.09 12.13
CA SER A 162 4.50 -10.56 13.03
C SER A 162 5.82 -11.30 12.87
#